data_d97e158659ec02e188c2396a7e13efde
#
_entry.id   d97e158659ec02e188c2396a7e13efde
#
_cell.length_a   1.000
_cell.length_b   1.000
_cell.length_c   1.000
_cell.angle_alpha   90.00
_cell.angle_beta   90.00
_cell.angle_gamma   90.00
#
_symmetry.space_group_name_H-M   'P 1'
#
loop_
_entity.id
_entity.type
_entity.pdbx_description
1 polymer ?
#
loop_
_entity_poly.entity_id
_entity_poly.type
_entity_poly.pdbx_seq_one_letter_code
_entity_poly.pdbx_strand_id
1 'polypeptide(L)'
;MNYRLSRLYRLKSKDMLFEWLGVDNPSFFNDNCFFINYTPYIDDKNGKKRLIEVSSQSLKKIQKRILSMLRVLDFPDYLFSGIKGKSYIDNARQHKSRNYVFKIDISKFFPNTSREKVYNFFLNKLQTSKDVAEILTNCTTVDLRKYSNSKNYAEILEFLNDSRIRQISHLSTGAPTSMLLSFLVNQNMFDAINTICTNERWTLSVYADDITISSQTAIDYKSRQRIIRIIKNHGFNISKKKQKYIGKFKYKIITGVVISKKGTMNAPNKLIKKAHDKILKYKRNTITNKEIQSLKGCVNAANQINGSFNHLKNVLYERNDKSK
;
A
#
# COMPACT_ATOMS: atom_id res chain seq x y z
N MET A 1 11.07 5.13 -15.93
CA MET A 1 11.76 5.35 -14.62
C MET A 1 13.26 5.26 -14.77
N ASN A 2 14.01 6.18 -14.19
CA ASN A 2 15.45 6.19 -14.20
C ASN A 2 16.01 5.49 -12.94
N TYR A 3 16.37 4.22 -13.06
CA TYR A 3 16.91 3.42 -11.95
C TYR A 3 18.32 3.86 -11.50
N ARG A 4 19.05 4.63 -12.33
CA ARG A 4 20.39 5.14 -12.00
C ARG A 4 20.39 6.12 -10.82
N LEU A 5 19.24 6.68 -10.48
CA LEU A 5 19.09 7.58 -9.33
C LEU A 5 19.26 6.86 -7.98
N SER A 6 18.99 5.55 -7.93
CA SER A 6 19.16 4.76 -6.71
C SER A 6 20.61 4.36 -6.49
N ARG A 7 21.12 4.48 -5.25
CA ARG A 7 22.43 3.94 -4.85
C ARG A 7 22.52 2.42 -5.06
N LEU A 8 21.39 1.72 -5.09
CA LEU A 8 21.34 0.28 -5.35
C LEU A 8 21.63 -0.05 -6.83
N TYR A 9 21.58 0.93 -7.74
CA TYR A 9 21.84 0.67 -9.15
C TYR A 9 23.29 0.24 -9.38
N ARG A 10 23.46 -0.93 -9.99
CA ARG A 10 24.75 -1.59 -10.26
C ARG A 10 25.58 -1.89 -9.01
N LEU A 11 24.95 -1.96 -7.84
CA LEU A 11 25.69 -2.36 -6.63
C LEU A 11 26.13 -3.83 -6.73
N LYS A 12 27.44 -4.06 -6.56
CA LYS A 12 28.06 -5.39 -6.64
C LYS A 12 28.62 -5.87 -5.31
N SER A 13 29.05 -4.96 -4.45
CA SER A 13 29.68 -5.27 -3.16
C SER A 13 28.64 -5.51 -2.08
N LYS A 14 28.78 -6.65 -1.37
CA LYS A 14 27.99 -6.96 -0.16
C LYS A 14 28.39 -6.05 1.01
N ASP A 15 29.67 -5.79 1.18
CA ASP A 15 30.18 -4.97 2.29
C ASP A 15 29.62 -3.55 2.21
N MET A 16 29.63 -2.96 1.01
CA MET A 16 29.01 -1.67 0.75
C MET A 16 27.51 -1.68 1.03
N LEU A 17 26.81 -2.78 0.69
CA LEU A 17 25.39 -2.94 1.02
C LEU A 17 25.18 -2.99 2.53
N PHE A 18 26.00 -3.76 3.27
CA PHE A 18 25.88 -3.89 4.73
C PHE A 18 26.14 -2.56 5.42
N GLU A 19 27.14 -1.81 5.00
CA GLU A 19 27.39 -0.44 5.47
C GLU A 19 26.14 0.45 5.28
N TRP A 20 25.57 0.49 4.07
CA TRP A 20 24.38 1.32 3.80
C TRP A 20 23.13 0.84 4.54
N LEU A 21 23.02 -0.45 4.79
CA LEU A 21 21.95 -1.03 5.60
C LEU A 21 22.23 -0.87 7.11
N GLY A 22 23.44 -0.44 7.51
CA GLY A 22 23.91 -0.32 8.90
C GLY A 22 23.80 -1.64 9.64
N VAL A 23 24.39 -2.64 9.05
CA VAL A 23 24.50 -3.99 9.59
C VAL A 23 25.94 -4.22 9.97
N ASP A 24 26.22 -4.16 11.27
CA ASP A 24 27.58 -4.31 11.80
C ASP A 24 28.03 -5.79 11.78
N ASN A 25 27.11 -6.73 11.86
CA ASN A 25 27.37 -8.15 11.84
C ASN A 25 26.70 -8.84 10.64
N PRO A 26 27.48 -9.24 9.61
CA PRO A 26 26.96 -9.97 8.45
C PRO A 26 26.25 -11.30 8.79
N SER A 27 26.53 -11.91 9.96
CA SER A 27 25.85 -13.13 10.39
C SER A 27 24.33 -12.96 10.56
N PHE A 28 23.85 -11.71 10.65
CA PHE A 28 22.43 -11.40 10.60
C PHE A 28 21.74 -11.97 9.36
N PHE A 29 22.45 -12.12 8.25
CA PHE A 29 21.94 -12.66 6.99
C PHE A 29 22.17 -14.16 6.80
N ASN A 30 22.78 -14.85 7.77
CA ASN A 30 22.93 -16.29 7.71
C ASN A 30 21.54 -16.95 7.79
N ASP A 31 21.34 -17.97 6.96
CA ASP A 31 20.03 -18.59 6.73
C ASP A 31 19.27 -18.98 8.01
N ASN A 32 19.97 -19.44 9.04
CA ASN A 32 19.35 -19.88 10.29
C ASN A 32 18.87 -18.73 11.19
N CYS A 33 19.42 -17.52 11.05
CA CYS A 33 19.06 -16.36 11.88
C CYS A 33 18.09 -15.41 11.17
N PHE A 34 18.10 -15.37 9.85
CA PHE A 34 17.34 -14.39 9.09
C PHE A 34 15.83 -14.61 9.17
N PHE A 35 15.37 -15.87 9.22
CA PHE A 35 13.96 -16.23 9.22
C PHE A 35 13.23 -15.95 10.52
N ILE A 36 13.93 -15.73 11.62
CA ILE A 36 13.36 -15.31 12.92
C ILE A 36 12.83 -13.86 12.85
N ASN A 37 13.15 -13.12 11.78
CA ASN A 37 12.84 -11.70 11.64
C ASN A 37 11.39 -11.39 11.21
N TYR A 38 10.58 -12.39 10.91
CA TYR A 38 9.15 -12.21 10.64
C TYR A 38 8.29 -13.00 11.63
N THR A 39 7.14 -12.44 11.97
CA THR A 39 6.10 -13.14 12.73
C THR A 39 4.83 -13.15 11.90
N PRO A 40 4.58 -14.24 11.14
CA PRO A 40 3.36 -14.38 10.36
C PRO A 40 2.18 -14.81 11.25
N TYR A 41 1.02 -14.19 11.04
CA TYR A 41 -0.24 -14.56 11.70
C TYR A 41 -1.46 -14.12 10.89
N ILE A 42 -2.61 -14.70 11.21
CA ILE A 42 -3.88 -14.29 10.61
C ILE A 42 -4.55 -13.25 11.53
N ASP A 43 -4.76 -12.05 11.01
CA ASP A 43 -5.52 -10.99 11.69
C ASP A 43 -6.98 -11.07 11.23
N ASP A 44 -7.90 -11.34 12.15
CA ASP A 44 -9.35 -11.33 11.88
C ASP A 44 -9.99 -10.08 12.46
N LYS A 45 -10.27 -9.12 11.60
CA LYS A 45 -11.01 -7.91 11.99
C LYS A 45 -12.39 -7.92 11.35
N ASN A 46 -13.41 -8.16 12.19
CA ASN A 46 -14.82 -8.15 11.78
C ASN A 46 -15.10 -9.17 10.65
N GLY A 47 -14.64 -10.39 10.79
CA GLY A 47 -14.81 -11.48 9.81
C GLY A 47 -14.02 -11.29 8.52
N LYS A 48 -13.00 -10.42 8.52
CA LYS A 48 -12.08 -10.22 7.39
C LYS A 48 -10.68 -10.69 7.77
N LYS A 49 -10.42 -11.94 7.52
CA LYS A 49 -9.10 -12.53 7.71
C LYS A 49 -8.05 -11.92 6.77
N ARG A 50 -6.86 -11.63 7.32
CA ARG A 50 -5.70 -11.12 6.58
C ARG A 50 -4.43 -11.78 7.09
N LEU A 51 -3.59 -12.25 6.21
CA LEU A 51 -2.23 -12.63 6.56
C LEU A 51 -1.41 -11.37 6.83
N ILE A 52 -0.85 -11.27 8.01
CA ILE A 52 0.06 -10.20 8.42
C ILE A 52 1.40 -10.82 8.78
N GLU A 53 2.48 -10.25 8.27
CA GLU A 53 3.84 -10.72 8.48
C GLU A 53 4.65 -9.57 9.08
N VAL A 54 4.64 -9.51 10.39
CA VAL A 54 5.32 -8.42 11.12
C VAL A 54 6.82 -8.63 11.08
N SER A 55 7.54 -7.65 10.53
CA SER A 55 9.00 -7.62 10.61
C SER A 55 9.47 -7.27 12.03
N SER A 56 10.57 -7.87 12.49
CA SER A 56 11.28 -7.45 13.72
C SER A 56 11.71 -5.98 13.64
N GLN A 57 12.03 -5.38 14.76
CA GLN A 57 12.48 -3.98 14.79
C GLN A 57 13.80 -3.80 14.03
N SER A 58 14.72 -4.75 14.12
CA SER A 58 15.98 -4.75 13.39
C SER A 58 15.74 -4.80 11.89
N LEU A 59 14.93 -5.76 11.42
CA LEU A 59 14.59 -5.86 10.01
C LEU A 59 13.83 -4.62 9.51
N LYS A 60 12.94 -4.02 10.31
CA LYS A 60 12.26 -2.77 9.94
C LYS A 60 13.22 -1.60 9.71
N LYS A 61 14.31 -1.51 10.50
CA LYS A 61 15.34 -0.49 10.27
C LYS A 61 16.00 -0.68 8.92
N ILE A 62 16.38 -1.92 8.58
CA ILE A 62 16.97 -2.29 7.29
C ILE A 62 15.99 -1.98 6.15
N GLN A 63 14.74 -2.43 6.26
CA GLN A 63 13.68 -2.16 5.26
C GLN A 63 13.44 -0.66 5.03
N LYS A 64 13.50 0.17 6.08
CA LYS A 64 13.40 1.63 5.94
C LYS A 64 14.58 2.23 5.17
N ARG A 65 15.81 1.69 5.34
CA ARG A 65 16.98 2.11 4.58
C ARG A 65 16.87 1.69 3.11
N ILE A 66 16.46 0.45 2.84
CA ILE A 66 16.15 0.01 1.46
C ILE A 66 15.09 0.93 0.84
N LEU A 67 14.01 1.21 1.56
CA LEU A 67 12.94 2.09 1.10
C LEU A 67 13.46 3.50 0.78
N SER A 68 14.35 4.07 1.60
CA SER A 68 14.94 5.39 1.34
C SER A 68 15.75 5.42 0.05
N MET A 69 16.52 4.36 -0.23
CA MET A 69 17.32 4.22 -1.46
C MET A 69 16.45 4.00 -2.71
N LEU A 70 15.22 3.48 -2.56
CA LEU A 70 14.28 3.32 -3.67
C LEU A 70 13.41 4.56 -3.90
N ARG A 71 13.18 5.39 -2.88
CA ARG A 71 12.31 6.58 -2.96
C ARG A 71 12.88 7.74 -3.77
N VAL A 72 14.13 7.66 -4.15
CA VAL A 72 14.80 8.67 -4.99
C VAL A 72 14.51 8.50 -6.49
N LEU A 73 13.85 7.41 -6.87
CA LEU A 73 13.48 7.15 -8.27
C LEU A 73 12.45 8.17 -8.77
N ASP A 74 12.46 8.42 -10.07
CA ASP A 74 11.47 9.24 -10.77
C ASP A 74 10.19 8.43 -11.03
N PHE A 75 9.22 8.59 -10.17
CA PHE A 75 7.96 7.84 -10.26
C PHE A 75 6.98 8.47 -11.24
N PRO A 76 6.17 7.67 -11.95
CA PRO A 76 5.15 8.19 -12.84
C PRO A 76 4.06 8.94 -12.05
N ASP A 77 3.45 9.95 -12.70
CA ASP A 77 2.46 10.82 -12.07
C ASP A 77 1.23 10.08 -11.57
N TYR A 78 0.89 8.96 -12.19
CA TYR A 78 -0.24 8.13 -11.80
C TYR A 78 -0.03 7.31 -10.51
N LEU A 79 1.20 7.25 -9.95
CA LEU A 79 1.46 6.56 -8.70
C LEU A 79 1.30 7.51 -7.51
N PHE A 80 0.47 7.11 -6.51
CA PHE A 80 0.17 7.90 -5.31
C PHE A 80 0.57 7.21 -4.00
N SER A 81 0.80 5.90 -4.00
CA SER A 81 1.16 5.15 -2.80
C SER A 81 2.66 5.03 -2.59
N GLY A 82 3.11 5.12 -1.34
CA GLY A 82 4.52 4.94 -0.97
C GLY A 82 5.46 6.09 -1.36
N ILE A 83 4.97 7.15 -1.97
CA ILE A 83 5.72 8.32 -2.46
C ILE A 83 5.63 9.46 -1.45
N LYS A 84 6.76 10.10 -1.16
CA LYS A 84 6.82 11.28 -0.31
C LYS A 84 6.09 12.45 -1.00
N GLY A 85 5.27 13.16 -0.24
CA GLY A 85 4.51 14.31 -0.74
C GLY A 85 3.20 13.98 -1.47
N LYS A 86 2.91 12.70 -1.74
CA LYS A 86 1.62 12.26 -2.30
C LYS A 86 0.80 11.51 -1.25
N SER A 87 -0.50 11.75 -1.20
CA SER A 87 -1.43 11.17 -0.23
C SER A 87 -2.62 10.49 -0.91
N TYR A 88 -3.42 9.76 -0.12
CA TYR A 88 -4.69 9.19 -0.57
C TYR A 88 -5.72 10.26 -0.99
N ILE A 89 -5.58 11.49 -0.45
CA ILE A 89 -6.41 12.64 -0.81
C ILE A 89 -6.00 13.16 -2.19
N ASP A 90 -4.71 13.23 -2.47
CA ASP A 90 -4.19 13.63 -3.78
C ASP A 90 -4.58 12.63 -4.86
N ASN A 91 -4.57 11.34 -4.52
CA ASN A 91 -5.11 10.28 -5.37
C ASN A 91 -6.59 10.55 -5.74
N ALA A 92 -7.43 10.85 -4.77
CA ALA A 92 -8.85 11.16 -5.02
C ALA A 92 -9.02 12.46 -5.82
N ARG A 93 -8.18 13.47 -5.58
CA ARG A 93 -8.22 14.79 -6.23
C ARG A 93 -8.06 14.70 -7.73
N GLN A 94 -7.28 13.74 -8.26
CA GLN A 94 -7.11 13.52 -9.71
C GLN A 94 -8.44 13.24 -10.42
N HIS A 95 -9.43 12.72 -9.70
CA HIS A 95 -10.71 12.28 -10.26
C HIS A 95 -11.87 13.24 -9.95
N LYS A 96 -11.60 14.38 -9.31
CA LYS A 96 -12.60 15.33 -8.79
C LYS A 96 -13.59 15.80 -9.86
N SER A 97 -13.09 16.12 -11.05
CA SER A 97 -13.89 16.70 -12.13
C SER A 97 -14.30 15.69 -13.21
N ARG A 98 -14.23 14.38 -12.92
CA ARG A 98 -14.53 13.33 -13.89
C ARG A 98 -15.94 12.77 -13.73
N ASN A 99 -16.62 12.51 -14.85
CA ASN A 99 -17.99 12.03 -14.86
C ASN A 99 -18.11 10.53 -14.54
N TYR A 100 -17.23 9.73 -15.11
CA TYR A 100 -17.24 8.27 -15.02
C TYR A 100 -16.00 7.79 -14.31
N VAL A 101 -16.16 6.77 -13.47
CA VAL A 101 -15.04 6.16 -12.72
C VAL A 101 -15.13 4.64 -12.79
N PHE A 102 -14.03 4.01 -13.15
CA PHE A 102 -13.84 2.58 -13.07
C PHE A 102 -12.80 2.25 -12.00
N LYS A 103 -13.21 1.52 -10.98
CA LYS A 103 -12.36 1.10 -9.87
C LYS A 103 -12.09 -0.38 -9.92
N ILE A 104 -10.85 -0.75 -9.67
CA ILE A 104 -10.36 -2.12 -9.60
C ILE A 104 -9.53 -2.27 -8.33
N ASP A 105 -9.75 -3.35 -7.59
CA ASP A 105 -8.95 -3.73 -6.43
C ASP A 105 -8.27 -5.07 -6.76
N ILE A 106 -6.94 -5.09 -6.72
CA ILE A 106 -6.17 -6.31 -6.96
C ILE A 106 -6.23 -7.18 -5.70
N SER A 107 -6.77 -8.38 -5.86
CA SER A 107 -6.95 -9.28 -4.72
C SER A 107 -5.61 -9.81 -4.21
N LYS A 108 -5.37 -9.64 -2.90
CA LYS A 108 -4.17 -10.17 -2.24
C LYS A 108 -2.87 -9.76 -2.97
N PHE A 109 -2.73 -8.47 -3.30
CA PHE A 109 -1.68 -7.95 -4.16
C PHE A 109 -0.28 -8.30 -3.67
N PHE A 110 0.04 -8.02 -2.40
CA PHE A 110 1.36 -8.32 -1.82
C PHE A 110 1.64 -9.83 -1.76
N PRO A 111 0.75 -10.67 -1.19
CA PRO A 111 0.99 -12.12 -1.16
C PRO A 111 1.01 -12.81 -2.53
N ASN A 112 0.46 -12.20 -3.58
CA ASN A 112 0.56 -12.71 -4.95
C ASN A 112 1.73 -12.09 -5.75
N THR A 113 2.51 -11.20 -5.14
CA THR A 113 3.78 -10.73 -5.71
C THR A 113 4.89 -11.68 -5.26
N SER A 114 5.31 -12.58 -6.14
CA SER A 114 6.27 -13.64 -5.81
C SER A 114 7.65 -13.10 -5.42
N ARG A 115 8.37 -13.84 -4.57
CA ARG A 115 9.77 -13.60 -4.26
C ARG A 115 10.64 -13.51 -5.52
N GLU A 116 10.39 -14.37 -6.49
CA GLU A 116 11.11 -14.39 -7.77
C GLU A 116 10.99 -13.04 -8.52
N LYS A 117 9.79 -12.47 -8.59
CA LYS A 117 9.58 -11.14 -9.19
C LYS A 117 10.40 -10.07 -8.47
N VAL A 118 10.46 -10.12 -7.13
CA VAL A 118 11.25 -9.18 -6.32
C VAL A 118 12.74 -9.35 -6.58
N TYR A 119 13.23 -10.59 -6.61
CA TYR A 119 14.62 -10.90 -6.96
C TYR A 119 15.00 -10.37 -8.36
N ASN A 120 14.16 -10.67 -9.36
CA ASN A 120 14.36 -10.21 -10.73
C ASN A 120 14.33 -8.68 -10.85
N PHE A 121 13.59 -7.97 -10.03
CA PHE A 121 13.63 -6.52 -9.97
C PHE A 121 15.00 -6.03 -9.51
N PHE A 122 15.53 -6.54 -8.40
CA PHE A 122 16.86 -6.14 -7.91
C PHE A 122 17.97 -6.55 -8.89
N LEU A 123 17.93 -7.77 -9.39
CA LEU A 123 18.94 -8.29 -10.31
C LEU A 123 18.94 -7.56 -11.67
N ASN A 124 17.78 -7.45 -12.30
CA ASN A 124 17.69 -7.04 -13.71
C ASN A 124 17.40 -5.54 -13.87
N LYS A 125 16.51 -4.95 -13.06
CA LYS A 125 16.16 -3.53 -13.16
C LYS A 125 17.19 -2.65 -12.48
N LEU A 126 17.62 -3.03 -11.29
CA LEU A 126 18.71 -2.34 -10.58
C LEU A 126 20.12 -2.85 -10.96
N GLN A 127 20.23 -3.93 -11.74
CA GLN A 127 21.48 -4.48 -12.23
C GLN A 127 22.49 -4.81 -11.10
N THR A 128 22.02 -5.25 -9.94
CA THR A 128 22.89 -5.62 -8.82
C THR A 128 23.62 -6.95 -9.09
N SER A 129 24.58 -7.35 -8.23
CA SER A 129 25.08 -8.73 -8.23
C SER A 129 23.99 -9.69 -7.73
N LYS A 130 24.14 -10.99 -8.01
CA LYS A 130 23.24 -12.04 -7.54
C LYS A 130 23.13 -12.05 -6.02
N ASP A 131 24.26 -11.94 -5.33
CA ASP A 131 24.34 -11.92 -3.87
C ASP A 131 23.61 -10.72 -3.25
N VAL A 132 23.82 -9.52 -3.82
CA VAL A 132 23.14 -8.29 -3.41
C VAL A 132 21.65 -8.40 -3.66
N ALA A 133 21.22 -8.92 -4.82
CA ALA A 133 19.81 -9.15 -5.13
C ALA A 133 19.17 -10.12 -4.14
N GLU A 134 19.90 -11.20 -3.77
CA GLU A 134 19.40 -12.20 -2.81
C GLU A 134 19.20 -11.60 -1.42
N ILE A 135 20.19 -10.84 -0.92
CA ILE A 135 20.10 -10.16 0.39
C ILE A 135 18.92 -9.18 0.41
N LEU A 136 18.79 -8.34 -0.61
CA LEU A 136 17.70 -7.36 -0.69
C LEU A 136 16.32 -8.05 -0.77
N THR A 137 16.26 -9.18 -1.48
CA THR A 137 15.05 -9.99 -1.60
C THR A 137 14.69 -10.63 -0.25
N ASN A 138 15.67 -11.20 0.45
CA ASN A 138 15.49 -11.75 1.79
C ASN A 138 14.96 -10.69 2.76
N CYS A 139 15.46 -9.45 2.70
CA CYS A 139 14.99 -8.36 3.56
C CYS A 139 13.54 -7.96 3.30
N THR A 140 12.99 -8.20 2.11
CA THR A 140 11.71 -7.62 1.67
C THR A 140 10.62 -8.63 1.39
N THR A 141 10.96 -9.92 1.34
CA THR A 141 10.02 -11.03 1.12
C THR A 141 10.03 -11.99 2.31
N VAL A 142 8.96 -12.74 2.45
CA VAL A 142 8.84 -13.84 3.41
C VAL A 142 8.75 -15.16 2.68
N ASP A 143 9.34 -16.20 3.24
CA ASP A 143 9.14 -17.59 2.83
C ASP A 143 8.44 -18.34 3.95
N LEU A 144 7.15 -18.60 3.80
CA LEU A 144 6.35 -19.22 4.84
C LEU A 144 6.76 -20.67 5.16
N ARG A 145 7.46 -21.38 4.26
CA ARG A 145 7.98 -22.73 4.52
C ARG A 145 8.93 -22.76 5.71
N LYS A 146 9.62 -21.65 5.97
CA LYS A 146 10.55 -21.50 7.07
C LYS A 146 9.88 -21.42 8.46
N TYR A 147 8.56 -21.30 8.47
CA TYR A 147 7.73 -21.21 9.69
C TYR A 147 6.92 -22.49 9.95
N SER A 148 7.28 -23.61 9.31
CA SER A 148 6.59 -24.89 9.42
C SER A 148 6.43 -25.39 10.87
N ASN A 149 7.34 -25.02 11.76
CA ASN A 149 7.31 -25.39 13.19
C ASN A 149 6.49 -24.38 14.04
N SER A 150 5.91 -23.34 13.46
CA SER A 150 5.09 -22.38 14.22
C SER A 150 3.70 -22.95 14.50
N LYS A 151 3.16 -22.65 15.69
CA LYS A 151 1.83 -23.15 16.13
C LYS A 151 0.68 -22.79 15.18
N ASN A 152 0.79 -21.69 14.45
CA ASN A 152 -0.24 -21.18 13.55
C ASN A 152 0.03 -21.50 12.08
N TYR A 153 1.01 -22.37 11.77
CA TYR A 153 1.37 -22.67 10.38
C TYR A 153 0.24 -23.33 9.59
N ALA A 154 -0.47 -24.27 10.21
CA ALA A 154 -1.61 -24.94 9.59
C ALA A 154 -2.73 -23.94 9.24
N GLU A 155 -3.06 -23.04 10.16
CA GLU A 155 -4.05 -21.96 9.92
C GLU A 155 -3.61 -21.03 8.78
N ILE A 156 -2.32 -20.73 8.69
CA ILE A 156 -1.77 -19.92 7.60
C ILE A 156 -1.94 -20.63 6.25
N LEU A 157 -1.60 -21.93 6.18
CA LEU A 157 -1.75 -22.71 4.94
C LEU A 157 -3.22 -22.81 4.50
N GLU A 158 -4.14 -23.06 5.41
CA GLU A 158 -5.57 -23.06 5.16
C GLU A 158 -6.02 -21.71 4.60
N PHE A 159 -5.61 -20.60 5.25
CA PHE A 159 -5.90 -19.26 4.76
C PHE A 159 -5.35 -18.99 3.36
N LEU A 160 -4.13 -19.44 3.05
CA LEU A 160 -3.55 -19.27 1.71
C LEU A 160 -4.40 -19.98 0.66
N ASN A 161 -4.83 -21.21 0.93
CA ASN A 161 -5.67 -22.00 0.06
C ASN A 161 -7.04 -21.32 -0.16
N ASP A 162 -7.76 -21.00 0.90
CA ASP A 162 -9.07 -20.33 0.85
C ASP A 162 -9.02 -18.98 0.15
N SER A 163 -7.94 -18.25 0.37
CA SER A 163 -7.71 -16.94 -0.25
C SER A 163 -7.18 -17.03 -1.67
N ARG A 164 -6.91 -18.23 -2.19
CA ARG A 164 -6.31 -18.49 -3.50
C ARG A 164 -4.98 -17.74 -3.69
N ILE A 165 -4.18 -17.68 -2.63
CA ILE A 165 -2.82 -17.16 -2.68
C ILE A 165 -1.92 -18.30 -3.17
N ARG A 166 -1.29 -18.12 -4.33
CA ARG A 166 -0.49 -19.17 -4.97
C ARG A 166 0.96 -19.19 -4.52
N GLN A 167 1.40 -18.10 -3.88
CA GLN A 167 2.80 -17.90 -3.55
C GLN A 167 3.04 -18.15 -2.06
N ILE A 168 3.77 -19.20 -1.73
CA ILE A 168 4.20 -19.47 -0.35
C ILE A 168 5.40 -18.59 0.03
N SER A 169 6.16 -18.11 -0.97
CA SER A 169 7.24 -17.15 -0.81
C SER A 169 6.93 -15.89 -1.62
N HIS A 170 6.76 -14.76 -0.94
CA HIS A 170 6.18 -13.56 -1.52
C HIS A 170 6.60 -12.27 -0.82
N LEU A 171 6.20 -11.14 -1.39
CA LEU A 171 6.40 -9.81 -0.83
C LEU A 171 5.64 -9.70 0.51
N SER A 172 6.35 -9.39 1.60
CA SER A 172 5.78 -9.34 2.95
C SER A 172 4.64 -8.31 3.08
N THR A 173 3.55 -8.69 3.75
CA THR A 173 2.39 -7.81 3.95
C THR A 173 2.57 -6.77 5.06
N GLY A 174 3.58 -6.92 5.92
CA GLY A 174 3.84 -6.03 7.06
C GLY A 174 5.09 -5.15 6.92
N ALA A 175 5.82 -5.24 5.81
CA ALA A 175 7.07 -4.53 5.65
C ALA A 175 6.89 -3.09 5.15
N PRO A 176 7.68 -2.12 5.64
CA PRO A 176 7.67 -0.75 5.15
C PRO A 176 7.91 -0.59 3.64
N THR A 177 8.65 -1.53 3.03
CA THR A 177 9.02 -1.55 1.61
C THR A 177 7.89 -2.00 0.70
N SER A 178 6.93 -2.77 1.20
CA SER A 178 6.01 -3.55 0.36
C SER A 178 5.13 -2.70 -0.53
N MET A 179 4.67 -1.55 -0.04
CA MET A 179 3.82 -0.65 -0.82
C MET A 179 4.54 -0.13 -2.08
N LEU A 180 5.80 0.26 -1.96
CA LEU A 180 6.57 0.78 -3.09
C LEU A 180 7.09 -0.36 -3.98
N LEU A 181 7.62 -1.43 -3.39
CA LEU A 181 8.12 -2.57 -4.13
C LEU A 181 7.05 -3.27 -4.94
N SER A 182 5.82 -3.38 -4.43
CA SER A 182 4.73 -3.99 -5.20
C SER A 182 4.45 -3.25 -6.51
N PHE A 183 4.60 -1.93 -6.52
CA PHE A 183 4.52 -1.13 -7.73
C PHE A 183 5.74 -1.38 -8.63
N LEU A 184 6.96 -1.21 -8.10
CA LEU A 184 8.21 -1.31 -8.87
C LEU A 184 8.36 -2.66 -9.58
N VAL A 185 8.03 -3.74 -8.89
CA VAL A 185 8.11 -5.12 -9.38
C VAL A 185 7.07 -5.40 -10.47
N ASN A 186 5.92 -4.74 -10.41
CA ASN A 186 4.82 -4.91 -11.36
C ASN A 186 4.63 -3.68 -12.27
N GLN A 187 5.63 -2.81 -12.41
CA GLN A 187 5.55 -1.57 -13.17
C GLN A 187 5.04 -1.79 -14.59
N ASN A 188 5.52 -2.80 -15.30
CA ASN A 188 5.11 -3.08 -16.68
C ASN A 188 3.58 -3.29 -16.81
N MET A 189 2.94 -3.87 -15.79
CA MET A 189 1.48 -4.02 -15.75
C MET A 189 0.79 -2.66 -15.68
N PHE A 190 1.26 -1.78 -14.80
CA PHE A 190 0.68 -0.45 -14.64
C PHE A 190 0.96 0.46 -15.84
N ASP A 191 2.15 0.35 -16.44
CA ASP A 191 2.51 1.09 -17.66
C ASP A 191 1.63 0.65 -18.85
N ALA A 192 1.33 -0.65 -18.99
CA ALA A 192 0.41 -1.14 -20.01
C ALA A 192 -1.03 -0.62 -19.82
N ILE A 193 -1.49 -0.51 -18.57
CA ILE A 193 -2.78 0.12 -18.26
C ILE A 193 -2.73 1.62 -18.58
N ASN A 194 -1.64 2.29 -18.20
CA ASN A 194 -1.46 3.72 -18.46
C ASN A 194 -1.46 4.04 -19.95
N THR A 195 -0.84 3.20 -20.78
CA THR A 195 -0.85 3.35 -22.24
C THR A 195 -2.28 3.40 -22.79
N ILE A 196 -3.18 2.50 -22.31
CA ILE A 196 -4.59 2.53 -22.69
C ILE A 196 -5.22 3.86 -22.23
N CYS A 197 -5.00 4.23 -20.97
CA CYS A 197 -5.60 5.43 -20.39
C CYS A 197 -5.15 6.71 -21.15
N THR A 198 -3.88 6.79 -21.51
CA THR A 198 -3.32 7.93 -22.27
C THR A 198 -3.95 8.03 -23.65
N ASN A 199 -4.03 6.91 -24.39
CA ASN A 199 -4.63 6.87 -25.73
C ASN A 199 -6.12 7.30 -25.72
N GLU A 200 -6.84 6.92 -24.68
CA GLU A 200 -8.26 7.24 -24.50
C GLU A 200 -8.49 8.58 -23.75
N ARG A 201 -7.45 9.31 -23.42
CA ARG A 201 -7.50 10.57 -22.61
C ARG A 201 -8.18 10.39 -21.26
N TRP A 202 -8.02 9.22 -20.64
CA TRP A 202 -8.49 8.91 -19.30
C TRP A 202 -7.45 9.24 -18.25
N THR A 203 -7.89 9.49 -17.04
CA THR A 203 -7.01 9.71 -15.89
C THR A 203 -6.85 8.38 -15.15
N LEU A 204 -5.60 7.91 -15.01
CA LEU A 204 -5.22 6.77 -14.18
C LEU A 204 -4.68 7.25 -12.85
N SER A 205 -5.00 6.55 -11.77
CA SER A 205 -4.25 6.60 -10.52
C SER A 205 -4.11 5.20 -9.90
N VAL A 206 -2.97 4.99 -9.24
CA VAL A 206 -2.62 3.73 -8.56
C VAL A 206 -2.28 4.05 -7.11
N TYR A 207 -3.01 3.39 -6.19
CA TYR A 207 -2.74 3.46 -4.76
C TYR A 207 -2.65 2.04 -4.20
N ALA A 208 -1.45 1.48 -4.17
CA ALA A 208 -1.18 0.08 -3.86
C ALA A 208 -1.99 -0.89 -4.74
N ASP A 209 -2.95 -1.61 -4.16
CA ASP A 209 -3.84 -2.55 -4.82
C ASP A 209 -5.09 -1.88 -5.47
N ASP A 210 -5.32 -0.60 -5.19
CA ASP A 210 -6.50 0.16 -5.66
C ASP A 210 -6.15 0.94 -6.94
N ILE A 211 -6.67 0.50 -8.09
CA ILE A 211 -6.53 1.17 -9.39
C ILE A 211 -7.81 1.95 -9.64
N THR A 212 -7.68 3.24 -9.92
CA THR A 212 -8.81 4.09 -10.29
C THR A 212 -8.57 4.71 -11.67
N ILE A 213 -9.53 4.54 -12.57
CA ILE A 213 -9.53 5.12 -13.90
C ILE A 213 -10.77 5.99 -14.03
N SER A 214 -10.62 7.20 -14.55
CA SER A 214 -11.75 8.11 -14.71
C SER A 214 -11.72 8.86 -16.03
N SER A 215 -12.92 9.24 -16.50
CA SER A 215 -13.12 9.88 -17.80
C SER A 215 -14.27 10.90 -17.76
N GLN A 216 -14.29 11.83 -18.72
CA GLN A 216 -15.45 12.69 -18.98
C GLN A 216 -16.53 11.94 -19.75
N THR A 217 -16.16 10.99 -20.60
CA THR A 217 -17.03 10.15 -21.40
C THR A 217 -17.17 8.76 -20.78
N ALA A 218 -18.16 7.99 -21.20
CA ALA A 218 -18.36 6.63 -20.70
C ALA A 218 -17.15 5.73 -21.07
N ILE A 219 -16.66 4.98 -20.10
CA ILE A 219 -15.61 3.97 -20.30
C ILE A 219 -16.31 2.70 -20.79
N ASP A 220 -16.10 2.35 -22.03
CA ASP A 220 -16.78 1.23 -22.68
C ASP A 220 -16.41 -0.14 -22.05
N TYR A 221 -17.25 -1.13 -22.28
CA TYR A 221 -17.08 -2.45 -21.69
C TYR A 221 -15.83 -3.16 -22.21
N LYS A 222 -15.52 -3.04 -23.51
CA LYS A 222 -14.37 -3.74 -24.13
C LYS A 222 -13.06 -3.23 -23.54
N SER A 223 -12.91 -1.94 -23.38
CA SER A 223 -11.73 -1.31 -22.76
C SER A 223 -11.59 -1.70 -21.30
N ARG A 224 -12.69 -1.72 -20.52
CA ARG A 224 -12.65 -2.23 -19.14
C ARG A 224 -12.20 -3.69 -19.09
N GLN A 225 -12.67 -4.55 -19.98
CA GLN A 225 -12.23 -5.95 -20.05
C GLN A 225 -10.77 -6.10 -20.49
N ARG A 226 -10.28 -5.22 -21.38
CA ARG A 226 -8.87 -5.18 -21.77
C ARG A 226 -7.96 -4.89 -20.59
N ILE A 227 -8.31 -3.91 -19.77
CA ILE A 227 -7.57 -3.56 -18.54
C ILE A 227 -7.56 -4.75 -17.56
N ILE A 228 -8.72 -5.38 -17.36
CA ILE A 228 -8.85 -6.58 -16.52
C ILE A 228 -7.95 -7.70 -17.02
N ARG A 229 -7.90 -7.92 -18.33
CA ARG A 229 -7.05 -8.95 -18.96
C ARG A 229 -5.57 -8.68 -18.72
N ILE A 230 -5.11 -7.42 -18.78
CA ILE A 230 -3.72 -7.06 -18.46
C ILE A 230 -3.39 -7.50 -17.04
N ILE A 231 -4.22 -7.18 -16.05
CA ILE A 231 -4.00 -7.56 -14.65
C ILE A 231 -3.92 -9.08 -14.50
N LYS A 232 -4.84 -9.83 -15.15
CA LYS A 232 -4.87 -11.29 -15.11
C LYS A 232 -3.64 -11.92 -15.76
N ASN A 233 -3.20 -11.39 -16.90
CA ASN A 233 -2.01 -11.87 -17.61
C ASN A 233 -0.72 -11.68 -16.83
N HIS A 234 -0.68 -10.72 -15.87
CA HIS A 234 0.43 -10.54 -14.93
C HIS A 234 0.31 -11.42 -13.68
N GLY A 235 -0.65 -12.35 -13.64
CA GLY A 235 -0.82 -13.35 -12.58
C GLY A 235 -1.68 -12.89 -11.40
N PHE A 236 -2.40 -11.77 -11.53
CA PHE A 236 -3.24 -11.25 -10.46
C PHE A 236 -4.73 -11.51 -10.69
N ASN A 237 -5.46 -11.64 -9.60
CA ASN A 237 -6.92 -11.69 -9.58
C ASN A 237 -7.50 -10.36 -9.10
N ILE A 238 -8.73 -10.07 -9.53
CA ILE A 238 -9.46 -8.87 -9.11
C ILE A 238 -10.52 -9.25 -8.09
N SER A 239 -10.72 -8.40 -7.11
CA SER A 239 -11.84 -8.51 -6.18
C SER A 239 -13.14 -8.10 -6.87
N LYS A 240 -13.93 -9.08 -7.34
CA LYS A 240 -15.22 -8.82 -7.99
C LYS A 240 -16.16 -7.95 -7.14
N LYS A 241 -16.16 -8.15 -5.81
CA LYS A 241 -16.99 -7.36 -4.86
C LYS A 241 -16.57 -5.89 -4.78
N LYS A 242 -15.32 -5.58 -5.05
CA LYS A 242 -14.76 -4.21 -4.98
C LYS A 242 -14.62 -3.54 -6.36
N GLN A 243 -14.73 -4.31 -7.45
CA GLN A 243 -14.78 -3.76 -8.80
C GLN A 243 -16.06 -2.95 -8.96
N LYS A 244 -15.92 -1.66 -9.37
CA LYS A 244 -17.07 -0.76 -9.54
C LYS A 244 -16.92 0.09 -10.78
N TYR A 245 -18.00 0.20 -11.54
CA TYR A 245 -18.17 1.21 -12.57
C TYR A 245 -19.25 2.21 -12.12
N ILE A 246 -18.87 3.48 -12.01
CA ILE A 246 -19.69 4.54 -11.46
C ILE A 246 -19.93 5.55 -12.57
N GLY A 247 -21.19 5.75 -12.94
CA GLY A 247 -21.61 6.68 -14.00
C GLY A 247 -21.68 8.12 -13.53
N LYS A 248 -22.07 8.97 -14.49
CA LYS A 248 -22.34 10.40 -14.29
C LYS A 248 -23.41 10.61 -13.21
N PHE A 249 -23.32 11.71 -12.49
CA PHE A 249 -24.28 12.10 -11.43
C PHE A 249 -24.35 11.18 -10.20
N LYS A 250 -23.37 10.30 -9.99
CA LYS A 250 -23.27 9.47 -8.79
C LYS A 250 -22.12 9.94 -7.90
N TYR A 251 -22.28 9.72 -6.57
CA TYR A 251 -21.16 9.86 -5.63
C TYR A 251 -20.08 8.83 -5.92
N LYS A 252 -18.82 9.24 -5.81
CA LYS A 252 -17.67 8.38 -6.02
C LYS A 252 -16.88 8.27 -4.72
N ILE A 253 -16.42 7.08 -4.37
CA ILE A 253 -15.53 6.89 -3.21
C ILE A 253 -14.19 6.39 -3.74
N ILE A 254 -13.16 7.21 -3.59
CA ILE A 254 -11.80 6.91 -4.07
C ILE A 254 -10.86 7.01 -2.88
N THR A 255 -10.14 5.94 -2.58
CA THR A 255 -9.20 5.85 -1.45
C THR A 255 -9.75 6.40 -0.12
N GLY A 256 -11.07 6.21 0.14
CA GLY A 256 -11.71 6.68 1.35
C GLY A 256 -12.19 8.13 1.34
N VAL A 257 -12.04 8.86 0.23
CA VAL A 257 -12.57 10.22 0.03
C VAL A 257 -13.86 10.14 -0.79
N VAL A 258 -14.90 10.85 -0.38
CA VAL A 258 -16.16 10.94 -1.11
C VAL A 258 -16.11 12.14 -2.06
N ILE A 259 -16.30 11.91 -3.35
CA ILE A 259 -16.46 12.98 -4.35
C ILE A 259 -17.97 13.09 -4.65
N SER A 260 -18.54 14.26 -4.40
CA SER A 260 -19.96 14.55 -4.64
C SER A 260 -20.27 14.62 -6.14
N LYS A 261 -21.56 14.68 -6.47
CA LYS A 261 -22.05 14.90 -7.85
C LYS A 261 -21.52 16.21 -8.46
N LYS A 262 -21.29 17.23 -7.62
CA LYS A 262 -20.73 18.54 -8.01
C LYS A 262 -19.19 18.56 -8.03
N GLY A 263 -18.52 17.44 -7.74
CA GLY A 263 -17.06 17.33 -7.69
C GLY A 263 -16.42 17.84 -6.40
N THR A 264 -17.20 18.17 -5.35
CA THR A 264 -16.63 18.52 -4.05
C THR A 264 -16.10 17.27 -3.32
N MET A 265 -14.97 17.40 -2.65
CA MET A 265 -14.40 16.33 -1.84
C MET A 265 -14.92 16.41 -0.41
N ASN A 266 -15.37 15.27 0.14
CA ASN A 266 -15.95 15.21 1.47
C ASN A 266 -15.38 14.02 2.26
N ALA A 267 -15.30 14.17 3.57
CA ALA A 267 -14.99 13.06 4.46
C ALA A 267 -16.13 12.03 4.43
N PRO A 268 -15.85 10.72 4.46
CA PRO A 268 -16.88 9.69 4.44
C PRO A 268 -17.72 9.74 5.73
N ASN A 269 -19.04 9.49 5.60
CA ASN A 269 -19.99 9.53 6.73
C ASN A 269 -19.54 8.66 7.91
N LYS A 270 -18.90 7.51 7.65
CA LYS A 270 -18.37 6.64 8.71
C LYS A 270 -17.30 7.34 9.56
N LEU A 271 -16.42 8.15 8.92
CA LEU A 271 -15.41 8.93 9.62
C LEU A 271 -16.04 10.05 10.44
N ILE A 272 -16.99 10.78 9.83
CA ILE A 272 -17.76 11.85 10.46
C ILE A 272 -18.49 11.33 11.70
N LYS A 273 -19.27 10.23 11.55
CA LYS A 273 -19.99 9.62 12.67
C LYS A 273 -19.06 9.21 13.81
N LYS A 274 -17.94 8.53 13.47
CA LYS A 274 -16.94 8.12 14.47
C LYS A 274 -16.34 9.31 15.22
N ALA A 275 -16.14 10.44 14.54
CA ALA A 275 -15.71 11.68 15.18
C ALA A 275 -16.78 12.24 16.11
N HIS A 276 -18.02 12.35 15.64
CA HIS A 276 -19.13 12.85 16.44
C HIS A 276 -19.40 12.03 17.72
N ASP A 277 -19.43 10.71 17.62
CA ASP A 277 -19.62 9.82 18.77
C ASP A 277 -18.56 10.09 19.86
N LYS A 278 -17.31 10.32 19.44
CA LYS A 278 -16.20 10.65 20.37
C LYS A 278 -16.24 12.08 20.89
N ILE A 279 -16.72 13.04 20.10
CA ILE A 279 -16.94 14.42 20.53
C ILE A 279 -18.00 14.46 21.64
N LEU A 280 -19.07 13.68 21.53
CA LEU A 280 -20.10 13.58 22.58
C LEU A 280 -19.51 13.04 23.89
N LYS A 281 -18.70 11.97 23.82
CA LYS A 281 -17.98 11.43 24.99
C LYS A 281 -17.01 12.47 25.59
N TYR A 282 -16.30 13.20 24.75
CA TYR A 282 -15.37 14.27 25.18
C TYR A 282 -16.10 15.38 25.94
N LYS A 283 -17.22 15.85 25.42
CA LYS A 283 -18.07 16.86 26.07
C LYS A 283 -18.64 16.40 27.42
N ARG A 284 -18.93 15.09 27.54
CA ARG A 284 -19.45 14.47 28.78
C ARG A 284 -18.35 14.06 29.77
N ASN A 285 -17.08 14.34 29.48
CA ASN A 285 -15.90 13.89 30.25
C ASN A 285 -15.84 12.36 30.48
N THR A 286 -16.42 11.56 29.58
CA THR A 286 -16.45 10.10 29.64
C THR A 286 -15.48 9.43 28.64
N ILE A 287 -14.60 10.19 28.02
CA ILE A 287 -13.69 9.72 26.99
C ILE A 287 -12.36 9.24 27.58
N THR A 288 -11.86 8.10 27.12
CA THR A 288 -10.54 7.58 27.52
C THR A 288 -9.39 8.23 26.72
N ASN A 289 -8.15 8.19 27.24
CA ASN A 289 -6.98 8.71 26.55
C ASN A 289 -6.78 8.07 25.15
N LYS A 290 -7.04 6.78 25.02
CA LYS A 290 -6.99 6.06 23.73
C LYS A 290 -8.06 6.58 22.74
N GLU A 291 -9.23 6.90 23.24
CA GLU A 291 -10.31 7.48 22.41
C GLU A 291 -10.01 8.92 22.02
N ILE A 292 -9.33 9.71 22.87
CA ILE A 292 -8.86 11.07 22.54
C ILE A 292 -7.88 11.02 21.38
N GLN A 293 -6.89 10.12 21.41
CA GLN A 293 -5.94 9.96 20.28
C GLN A 293 -6.67 9.56 19.00
N SER A 294 -7.64 8.64 19.11
CA SER A 294 -8.47 8.25 17.98
C SER A 294 -9.37 9.38 17.46
N LEU A 295 -9.88 10.25 18.34
CA LEU A 295 -10.64 11.45 17.96
C LEU A 295 -9.74 12.43 17.19
N LYS A 296 -8.54 12.75 17.73
CA LYS A 296 -7.55 13.59 17.04
C LYS A 296 -7.25 13.07 15.63
N GLY A 297 -7.06 11.75 15.48
CA GLY A 297 -6.87 11.13 14.18
C GLY A 297 -8.06 11.30 13.23
N CYS A 298 -9.29 11.14 13.71
CA CYS A 298 -10.50 11.33 12.91
C CYS A 298 -10.68 12.78 12.46
N VAL A 299 -10.49 13.73 13.37
CA VAL A 299 -10.60 15.17 13.11
C VAL A 299 -9.54 15.62 12.09
N ASN A 300 -8.28 15.20 12.26
CA ASN A 300 -7.22 15.52 11.32
C ASN A 300 -7.50 14.96 9.92
N ALA A 301 -7.92 13.70 9.82
CA ALA A 301 -8.24 13.08 8.53
C ALA A 301 -9.40 13.80 7.82
N ALA A 302 -10.46 14.18 8.55
CA ALA A 302 -11.57 14.91 7.96
C ALA A 302 -11.17 16.34 7.55
N ASN A 303 -10.39 17.04 8.39
CA ASN A 303 -9.92 18.41 8.08
C ASN A 303 -9.00 18.45 6.87
N GLN A 304 -8.14 17.46 6.67
CA GLN A 304 -7.32 17.35 5.47
C GLN A 304 -8.13 17.20 4.19
N ILE A 305 -9.33 16.61 4.27
CA ILE A 305 -10.20 16.42 3.09
C ILE A 305 -10.97 17.69 2.76
N ASN A 306 -11.66 18.31 3.73
CA ASN A 306 -12.59 19.41 3.48
C ASN A 306 -12.75 20.41 4.65
N GLY A 307 -11.95 20.33 5.69
CA GLY A 307 -12.03 21.24 6.83
C GLY A 307 -13.26 21.07 7.75
N SER A 308 -13.98 19.95 7.67
CA SER A 308 -15.26 19.74 8.39
C SER A 308 -15.23 19.99 9.89
N PHE A 309 -14.06 19.85 10.52
CA PHE A 309 -13.86 20.00 11.98
C PHE A 309 -12.77 21.02 12.33
N ASN A 310 -12.53 22.04 11.50
CA ASN A 310 -11.49 23.04 11.77
C ASN A 310 -11.69 23.73 13.12
N HIS A 311 -12.95 23.98 13.53
CA HIS A 311 -13.30 24.57 14.82
C HIS A 311 -12.89 23.73 16.04
N LEU A 312 -12.70 22.42 15.88
CA LEU A 312 -12.27 21.52 16.96
C LEU A 312 -10.76 21.32 17.03
N LYS A 313 -10.03 21.74 15.99
CA LYS A 313 -8.59 21.50 15.92
C LYS A 313 -7.87 22.12 17.11
N ASN A 314 -8.11 23.38 17.40
CA ASN A 314 -7.47 24.11 18.49
C ASN A 314 -7.90 23.55 19.86
N VAL A 315 -9.18 23.32 20.07
CA VAL A 315 -9.72 22.78 21.33
C VAL A 315 -9.12 21.43 21.74
N LEU A 316 -8.84 20.56 20.77
CA LEU A 316 -8.27 19.24 21.02
C LEU A 316 -6.75 19.25 21.24
N TYR A 317 -6.05 20.30 20.82
CA TYR A 317 -4.60 20.42 20.93
C TYR A 317 -4.15 21.32 22.10
N GLU A 318 -4.91 22.37 22.44
CA GLU A 318 -4.58 23.30 23.54
C GLU A 318 -4.68 22.68 24.95
N ARG A 319 -5.48 21.62 25.14
CA ARG A 319 -5.60 20.94 26.44
C ARG A 319 -4.36 20.10 26.83
N ASN A 320 -3.47 19.77 25.92
CA ASN A 320 -2.25 19.02 26.24
C ASN A 320 -1.16 19.87 26.93
N ASP A 321 -1.22 21.21 26.80
CA ASP A 321 -0.23 22.11 27.44
C ASP A 321 -0.61 22.49 28.89
N LYS A 322 -1.85 22.21 29.33
CA LYS A 322 -2.31 22.48 30.70
C LYS A 322 -2.22 21.26 31.64
N SER A 323 -1.72 20.12 31.16
CA SER A 323 -1.55 18.89 31.96
C SER A 323 -0.08 18.44 32.06
N LYS A 324 0.85 19.38 31.97
CA LYS A 324 2.26 19.21 32.38
C LYS A 324 2.53 19.97 33.67
#